data_1b1c03f6da032a29b354313aefdb129b
#
_entry.id   1b1c03f6da032a29b354313aefdb129b
#
_cell.length_a   1.000
_cell.length_b   1.000
_cell.length_c   1.000
_cell.angle_alpha   90.00
_cell.angle_beta   90.00
_cell.angle_gamma   90.00
#
_symmetry.space_group_name_H-M   'P 1'
#
loop_
_entity.id
_entity.type
_entity.pdbx_description
1 polymer ?
#
loop_
_entity_poly.entity_id
_entity_poly.type
_entity_poly.pdbx_seq_one_letter_code
_entity_poly.pdbx_strand_id
1 'polypeptide(L)'
;MHNMGTMLDCAVHVAHCELPVFYEMYLACGVAAQMESGNPRYVSGLSGMELMHVVLTRSSDIQIPDTFYCPLDRTPEYWAGWALAYYQWTRAYSFSFIQRNGLDINVVLSLYPTLHEADLSKFVESADAIIERYLSKRRNVLKTTRKQLRLTQRELAYLSGVSLRMIQAYEQGDQDIRKAEAQTVFALSRVLGCDPETIIRTAKPK
;
A
#
# COMPACT_ATOMS: atom_id res chain seq x y z
N MET A 1 -7.69 10.83 -12.76
CA MET A 1 -6.22 10.93 -12.58
C MET A 1 -5.80 12.38 -12.42
N HIS A 2 -5.99 13.23 -13.42
CA HIS A 2 -5.58 14.65 -13.35
C HIS A 2 -6.09 15.36 -12.08
N ASN A 3 -7.38 15.26 -11.77
CA ASN A 3 -7.96 15.91 -10.59
C ASN A 3 -7.34 15.47 -9.27
N MET A 4 -6.97 14.18 -9.13
CA MET A 4 -6.28 13.71 -7.94
C MET A 4 -4.83 14.21 -7.88
N GLY A 5 -4.14 14.26 -9.02
CA GLY A 5 -2.81 14.87 -9.11
C GLY A 5 -2.83 16.33 -8.67
N THR A 6 -3.72 17.12 -9.27
CA THR A 6 -3.88 18.54 -8.92
C THR A 6 -4.33 18.73 -7.46
N MET A 7 -5.19 17.87 -6.94
CA MET A 7 -5.64 17.93 -5.54
C MET A 7 -4.46 17.79 -4.55
N LEU A 8 -3.61 16.79 -4.75
CA LEU A 8 -2.45 16.57 -3.87
C LEU A 8 -1.39 17.68 -4.02
N ASP A 9 -1.16 18.10 -5.25
CA ASP A 9 -0.26 19.20 -5.55
C ASP A 9 -0.69 20.51 -4.87
N CYS A 10 -1.95 20.90 -5.04
CA CYS A 10 -2.50 22.09 -4.40
C CYS A 10 -2.52 21.99 -2.87
N ALA A 11 -2.73 20.81 -2.32
CA ALA A 11 -2.71 20.61 -0.86
C ALA A 11 -1.35 20.98 -0.26
N VAL A 12 -0.25 20.65 -0.95
CA VAL A 12 1.10 20.95 -0.48
C VAL A 12 1.52 22.38 -0.83
N HIS A 13 1.35 22.78 -2.08
CA HIS A 13 1.94 24.02 -2.59
C HIS A 13 1.04 25.25 -2.45
N VAL A 14 -0.27 25.07 -2.28
CA VAL A 14 -1.24 26.15 -2.09
C VAL A 14 -1.74 26.22 -0.65
N ALA A 15 -2.20 25.10 -0.11
CA ALA A 15 -2.71 25.04 1.26
C ALA A 15 -1.60 24.79 2.31
N HIS A 16 -0.36 24.57 1.91
CA HIS A 16 0.80 24.31 2.76
C HIS A 16 0.59 23.18 3.77
N CYS A 17 -0.18 22.16 3.36
CA CYS A 17 -0.43 20.97 4.17
C CYS A 17 0.74 19.98 4.00
N GLU A 18 1.07 19.27 5.07
CA GLU A 18 1.89 18.07 4.96
C GLU A 18 1.13 16.98 4.19
N LEU A 19 1.72 16.46 3.11
CA LEU A 19 1.02 15.52 2.22
C LEU A 19 0.46 14.28 2.93
N PRO A 20 1.17 13.62 3.86
CA PRO A 20 0.62 12.48 4.58
C PRO A 20 -0.62 12.86 5.41
N VAL A 21 -0.60 14.03 6.05
CA VAL A 21 -1.71 14.53 6.86
C VAL A 21 -2.92 14.82 5.98
N PHE A 22 -2.73 15.51 4.86
CA PHE A 22 -3.80 15.78 3.90
C PHE A 22 -4.36 14.48 3.30
N TYR A 23 -3.51 13.51 3.00
CA TYR A 23 -3.96 12.25 2.44
C TYR A 23 -4.82 11.44 3.43
N GLU A 24 -4.49 11.46 4.72
CA GLU A 24 -5.37 10.86 5.75
C GLU A 24 -6.71 11.59 5.86
N MET A 25 -6.73 12.93 5.76
CA MET A 25 -7.97 13.70 5.69
C MET A 25 -8.81 13.31 4.48
N TYR A 26 -8.19 13.17 3.30
CA TYR A 26 -8.83 12.72 2.07
C TYR A 26 -9.49 11.35 2.23
N LEU A 27 -8.80 10.40 2.87
CA LEU A 27 -9.35 9.07 3.14
C LEU A 27 -10.52 9.11 4.14
N ALA A 28 -10.42 9.95 5.17
CA ALA A 28 -11.39 10.01 6.26
C ALA A 28 -12.68 10.78 5.92
N CYS A 29 -12.58 11.86 5.11
CA CYS A 29 -13.71 12.76 4.84
C CYS A 29 -14.75 12.23 3.83
N GLY A 30 -14.52 11.03 3.29
CA GLY A 30 -15.40 10.35 2.36
C GLY A 30 -15.21 10.75 0.89
N VAL A 31 -14.32 11.70 0.56
CA VAL A 31 -14.02 12.09 -0.84
C VAL A 31 -13.39 10.92 -1.58
N ALA A 32 -12.48 10.19 -0.94
CA ALA A 32 -11.86 8.98 -1.51
C ALA A 32 -12.92 7.96 -1.96
N ALA A 33 -13.88 7.63 -1.09
CA ALA A 33 -14.96 6.69 -1.40
C ALA A 33 -15.84 7.15 -2.58
N GLN A 34 -16.07 8.46 -2.71
CA GLN A 34 -16.83 9.03 -3.86
C GLN A 34 -16.04 8.89 -5.17
N MET A 35 -14.73 9.10 -5.13
CA MET A 35 -13.87 8.92 -6.32
C MET A 35 -13.75 7.42 -6.70
N GLU A 36 -13.59 6.53 -5.73
CA GLU A 36 -13.55 5.07 -5.90
C GLU A 36 -14.82 4.52 -6.55
N SER A 37 -15.99 5.05 -6.16
CA SER A 37 -17.27 4.63 -6.71
C SER A 37 -17.53 5.21 -8.11
N GLY A 38 -16.62 6.02 -8.64
CA GLY A 38 -16.79 6.66 -9.93
C GLY A 38 -17.85 7.76 -9.94
N ASN A 39 -18.18 8.38 -8.80
CA ASN A 39 -19.17 9.46 -8.75
C ASN A 39 -18.75 10.61 -9.67
N PRO A 40 -19.56 10.93 -10.72
CA PRO A 40 -19.19 11.91 -11.75
C PRO A 40 -18.85 13.30 -11.18
N ARG A 41 -19.48 13.70 -10.09
CA ARG A 41 -19.21 14.98 -9.44
C ARG A 41 -17.75 15.05 -8.95
N TYR A 42 -17.22 13.96 -8.38
CA TYR A 42 -15.88 13.93 -7.80
C TYR A 42 -14.80 13.51 -8.80
N VAL A 43 -15.16 12.74 -9.81
CA VAL A 43 -14.20 12.27 -10.82
C VAL A 43 -13.95 13.33 -11.90
N SER A 44 -14.98 14.04 -12.34
CA SER A 44 -14.91 14.98 -13.45
C SER A 44 -15.65 16.33 -13.25
N GLY A 45 -16.57 16.40 -12.30
CA GLY A 45 -17.37 17.59 -12.06
C GLY A 45 -16.70 18.65 -11.20
N LEU A 46 -15.74 18.25 -10.33
CA LEU A 46 -14.93 19.15 -9.52
C LEU A 46 -13.50 19.15 -10.06
N SER A 47 -12.85 20.31 -10.07
CA SER A 47 -11.42 20.42 -10.29
C SER A 47 -10.63 19.85 -9.10
N GLY A 48 -9.33 19.57 -9.30
CA GLY A 48 -8.48 19.11 -8.20
C GLY A 48 -8.41 20.10 -7.04
N MET A 49 -8.43 21.38 -7.32
CA MET A 49 -8.45 22.44 -6.32
C MET A 49 -9.75 22.45 -5.51
N GLU A 50 -10.89 22.33 -6.19
CA GLU A 50 -12.20 22.23 -5.50
C GLU A 50 -12.27 20.95 -4.65
N LEU A 51 -11.66 19.85 -5.11
CA LEU A 51 -11.55 18.64 -4.31
C LEU A 51 -10.72 18.86 -3.05
N MET A 52 -9.56 19.53 -3.16
CA MET A 52 -8.75 19.92 -2.00
C MET A 52 -9.57 20.74 -1.00
N HIS A 53 -10.31 21.73 -1.50
CA HIS A 53 -11.21 22.57 -0.70
C HIS A 53 -12.25 21.74 0.06
N VAL A 54 -12.90 20.80 -0.63
CA VAL A 54 -13.89 19.90 -0.01
C VAL A 54 -13.26 19.04 1.08
N VAL A 55 -12.06 18.53 0.87
CA VAL A 55 -11.33 17.73 1.87
C VAL A 55 -11.04 18.58 3.10
N LEU A 56 -10.44 19.75 2.95
CA LEU A 56 -10.07 20.64 4.05
C LEU A 56 -11.30 21.13 4.82
N THR A 57 -12.34 21.60 4.12
CA THR A 57 -13.58 22.05 4.77
C THR A 57 -14.27 20.97 5.60
N ARG A 58 -14.16 19.70 5.18
CA ARG A 58 -14.77 18.58 5.91
C ARG A 58 -13.91 18.06 7.08
N SER A 59 -12.62 18.32 7.05
CA SER A 59 -11.67 17.68 7.96
C SER A 59 -11.00 18.64 8.95
N SER A 60 -11.04 19.95 8.68
CA SER A 60 -10.34 20.96 9.47
C SER A 60 -10.97 22.34 9.32
N ASP A 61 -10.68 23.24 10.26
CA ASP A 61 -11.04 24.66 10.20
C ASP A 61 -9.96 25.50 9.48
N ILE A 62 -9.16 24.89 8.61
CA ILE A 62 -8.11 25.59 7.87
C ILE A 62 -8.77 26.57 6.90
N GLN A 63 -8.45 27.86 7.08
CA GLN A 63 -8.85 28.90 6.12
C GLN A 63 -7.96 28.78 4.87
N ILE A 64 -8.61 28.63 3.73
CA ILE A 64 -7.95 28.50 2.44
C ILE A 64 -7.85 29.88 1.82
N PRO A 65 -6.68 30.29 1.27
CA PRO A 65 -6.54 31.58 0.59
C PRO A 65 -7.50 31.70 -0.61
N ASP A 66 -8.13 32.86 -0.77
CA ASP A 66 -9.02 33.15 -1.90
C ASP A 66 -8.27 33.28 -3.26
N THR A 67 -6.95 33.37 -3.24
CA THR A 67 -6.13 33.50 -4.44
C THR A 67 -5.53 32.15 -4.84
N PHE A 68 -5.98 31.65 -5.97
CA PHE A 68 -5.60 30.35 -6.48
C PHE A 68 -4.54 30.48 -7.58
N TYR A 69 -3.31 30.17 -7.26
CA TYR A 69 -2.27 29.92 -8.23
C TYR A 69 -1.98 28.42 -8.27
N CYS A 70 -2.38 27.77 -9.36
CA CYS A 70 -1.99 26.38 -9.58
C CYS A 70 -0.63 26.37 -10.29
N PRO A 71 0.43 25.78 -9.74
CA PRO A 71 1.71 25.64 -10.42
C PRO A 71 1.52 24.93 -11.76
N LEU A 72 2.15 25.44 -12.82
CA LEU A 72 2.15 24.80 -14.14
C LEU A 72 3.07 23.58 -14.21
N ASP A 73 4.02 23.50 -13.29
CA ASP A 73 5.00 22.42 -13.25
C ASP A 73 4.41 21.18 -12.53
N ARG A 74 4.63 20.03 -13.13
CA ARG A 74 4.20 18.73 -12.56
C ARG A 74 5.15 18.32 -11.45
N THR A 75 4.73 18.56 -10.21
CA THR A 75 5.50 18.22 -9.01
C THR A 75 5.47 16.71 -8.70
N PRO A 76 6.33 16.22 -7.80
CA PRO A 76 6.24 14.86 -7.29
C PRO A 76 4.88 14.53 -6.70
N GLU A 77 4.23 15.48 -6.03
CA GLU A 77 2.91 15.33 -5.42
C GLU A 77 1.82 15.18 -6.47
N TYR A 78 1.90 15.97 -7.55
CA TYR A 78 1.01 15.79 -8.70
C TYR A 78 1.14 14.39 -9.30
N TRP A 79 2.39 13.95 -9.55
CA TRP A 79 2.64 12.62 -10.09
C TRP A 79 2.12 11.52 -9.16
N ALA A 80 2.36 11.65 -7.86
CA ALA A 80 1.90 10.66 -6.88
C ALA A 80 0.37 10.51 -6.91
N GLY A 81 -0.37 11.60 -6.95
CA GLY A 81 -1.82 11.58 -7.05
C GLY A 81 -2.31 10.96 -8.36
N TRP A 82 -1.65 11.31 -9.47
CA TRP A 82 -1.99 10.78 -10.78
C TRP A 82 -1.72 9.28 -10.89
N ALA A 83 -0.57 8.81 -10.42
CA ALA A 83 -0.18 7.41 -10.39
C ALA A 83 -1.07 6.56 -9.48
N LEU A 84 -1.42 7.07 -8.28
CA LEU A 84 -2.34 6.42 -7.36
C LEU A 84 -3.74 6.27 -7.94
N ALA A 85 -4.27 7.31 -8.59
CA ALA A 85 -5.58 7.24 -9.22
C ALA A 85 -5.60 6.24 -10.37
N TYR A 86 -4.51 6.15 -11.15
CA TYR A 86 -4.37 5.15 -12.19
C TYR A 86 -4.31 3.74 -11.62
N TYR A 87 -3.54 3.54 -10.54
CA TYR A 87 -3.43 2.26 -9.86
C TYR A 87 -4.77 1.81 -9.27
N GLN A 88 -5.47 2.71 -8.60
CA GLN A 88 -6.81 2.48 -8.06
C GLN A 88 -7.76 2.01 -9.16
N TRP A 89 -7.80 2.72 -10.28
CA TRP A 89 -8.64 2.38 -11.42
C TRP A 89 -8.28 1.03 -12.04
N THR A 90 -6.98 0.75 -12.19
CA THR A 90 -6.50 -0.49 -12.82
C THR A 90 -6.75 -1.73 -11.96
N ARG A 91 -6.68 -1.61 -10.63
CA ARG A 91 -6.80 -2.72 -9.69
C ARG A 91 -8.14 -2.76 -8.95
N ALA A 92 -8.96 -1.74 -9.07
CA ALA A 92 -10.20 -1.58 -8.33
C ALA A 92 -10.04 -1.73 -6.80
N TYR A 93 -8.86 -1.42 -6.27
CA TYR A 93 -8.61 -1.36 -4.82
C TYR A 93 -9.12 -0.03 -4.27
N SER A 94 -9.58 -0.01 -3.03
CA SER A 94 -9.83 1.27 -2.36
C SER A 94 -8.51 1.97 -2.00
N PHE A 95 -8.50 3.30 -1.98
CA PHE A 95 -7.34 4.08 -1.54
C PHE A 95 -6.92 3.72 -0.11
N SER A 96 -7.90 3.48 0.77
CA SER A 96 -7.64 2.99 2.12
C SER A 96 -6.98 1.62 2.16
N PHE A 97 -7.34 0.70 1.23
CA PHE A 97 -6.66 -0.59 1.12
C PHE A 97 -5.22 -0.41 0.68
N ILE A 98 -4.97 0.41 -0.34
CA ILE A 98 -3.65 0.71 -0.87
C ILE A 98 -2.74 1.26 0.24
N GLN A 99 -3.22 2.30 0.95
CA GLN A 99 -2.52 2.94 2.08
C GLN A 99 -2.15 1.95 3.18
N ARG A 100 -3.09 1.09 3.60
CA ARG A 100 -2.89 0.16 4.72
C ARG A 100 -2.07 -1.07 4.37
N ASN A 101 -1.83 -1.34 3.10
CA ASN A 101 -1.12 -2.54 2.65
C ASN A 101 0.25 -2.24 2.05
N GLY A 102 0.92 -1.19 2.58
CA GLY A 102 2.34 -0.94 2.35
C GLY A 102 2.65 0.02 1.21
N LEU A 103 1.65 0.50 0.49
CA LEU A 103 1.81 1.54 -0.53
C LEU A 103 1.22 2.85 0.00
N ASP A 104 1.76 3.34 1.13
CA ASP A 104 1.39 4.65 1.65
C ASP A 104 1.92 5.80 0.78
N ILE A 105 1.41 7.01 1.01
CA ILE A 105 1.72 8.16 0.15
C ILE A 105 3.21 8.51 0.13
N ASN A 106 3.96 8.28 1.23
CA ASN A 106 5.40 8.51 1.27
C ASN A 106 6.16 7.48 0.43
N VAL A 107 5.70 6.21 0.47
CA VAL A 107 6.25 5.15 -0.40
C VAL A 107 6.01 5.52 -1.86
N VAL A 108 4.82 6.00 -2.22
CA VAL A 108 4.53 6.45 -3.59
C VAL A 108 5.46 7.58 -4.00
N LEU A 109 5.63 8.60 -3.17
CA LEU A 109 6.58 9.69 -3.43
C LEU A 109 8.01 9.20 -3.61
N SER A 110 8.44 8.21 -2.83
CA SER A 110 9.80 7.64 -2.95
C SER A 110 10.07 6.95 -4.29
N LEU A 111 9.02 6.57 -5.02
CA LEU A 111 9.12 5.98 -6.35
C LEU A 111 9.26 7.04 -7.46
N TYR A 112 8.95 8.30 -7.18
CA TYR A 112 8.98 9.38 -8.16
C TYR A 112 10.32 9.50 -8.90
N PRO A 113 11.49 9.54 -8.23
CA PRO A 113 12.77 9.75 -8.93
C PRO A 113 13.08 8.69 -9.98
N THR A 114 12.53 7.49 -9.82
CA THR A 114 12.81 6.35 -10.72
C THR A 114 11.69 6.06 -11.73
N LEU A 115 10.46 6.49 -11.43
CA LEU A 115 9.29 6.08 -12.22
C LEU A 115 8.54 7.23 -12.89
N HIS A 116 8.88 8.51 -12.64
CA HIS A 116 8.13 9.65 -13.18
C HIS A 116 8.22 9.77 -14.71
N GLU A 117 9.31 9.29 -15.30
CA GLU A 117 9.52 9.26 -16.76
C GLU A 117 9.19 7.89 -17.38
N ALA A 118 8.93 6.89 -16.55
CA ALA A 118 8.64 5.55 -17.02
C ALA A 118 7.15 5.40 -17.39
N ASP A 119 6.85 4.37 -18.20
CA ASP A 119 5.47 3.97 -18.46
C ASP A 119 4.76 3.58 -17.15
N LEU A 120 3.48 3.96 -17.04
CA LEU A 120 2.67 3.68 -15.85
C LEU A 120 2.55 2.19 -15.50
N SER A 121 2.73 1.31 -16.47
CA SER A 121 2.78 -0.13 -16.20
C SER A 121 3.89 -0.49 -15.21
N LYS A 122 5.03 0.23 -15.25
CA LYS A 122 6.13 0.04 -14.30
C LYS A 122 5.77 0.46 -12.88
N PHE A 123 4.99 1.53 -12.74
CA PHE A 123 4.44 1.89 -11.45
C PHE A 123 3.48 0.82 -10.93
N VAL A 124 2.58 0.31 -11.79
CA VAL A 124 1.64 -0.76 -11.42
C VAL A 124 2.36 -2.03 -10.98
N GLU A 125 3.38 -2.47 -11.74
CA GLU A 125 4.21 -3.63 -11.38
C GLU A 125 4.89 -3.44 -10.01
N SER A 126 5.46 -2.27 -9.77
CA SER A 126 6.14 -1.93 -8.51
C SER A 126 5.16 -1.88 -7.34
N ALA A 127 4.00 -1.26 -7.54
CA ALA A 127 2.93 -1.17 -6.55
C ALA A 127 2.37 -2.55 -6.18
N ASP A 128 2.12 -3.41 -7.17
CA ASP A 128 1.68 -4.80 -6.95
C ASP A 128 2.72 -5.58 -6.13
N ALA A 129 4.00 -5.46 -6.47
CA ALA A 129 5.07 -6.14 -5.74
C ALA A 129 5.17 -5.68 -4.28
N ILE A 130 5.00 -4.37 -4.02
CA ILE A 130 5.00 -3.80 -2.65
C ILE A 130 3.82 -4.34 -1.85
N ILE A 131 2.60 -4.29 -2.40
CA ILE A 131 1.40 -4.77 -1.71
C ILE A 131 1.48 -6.29 -1.49
N GLU A 132 1.90 -7.05 -2.50
CA GLU A 132 2.05 -8.51 -2.37
C GLU A 132 3.07 -8.86 -1.28
N ARG A 133 4.21 -8.19 -1.23
CA ARG A 133 5.22 -8.36 -0.18
C ARG A 133 4.67 -8.03 1.20
N TYR A 134 3.89 -6.96 1.33
CA TYR A 134 3.27 -6.56 2.59
C TYR A 134 2.24 -7.58 3.07
N LEU A 135 1.37 -8.03 2.16
CA LEU A 135 0.35 -9.04 2.47
C LEU A 135 0.96 -10.40 2.81
N SER A 136 2.03 -10.81 2.13
CA SER A 136 2.74 -12.06 2.43
C SER A 136 3.39 -12.03 3.82
N LYS A 137 4.00 -10.89 4.21
CA LYS A 137 4.52 -10.69 5.57
C LYS A 137 3.43 -10.79 6.64
N ARG A 138 2.28 -10.24 6.37
CA ARG A 138 1.14 -10.21 7.31
C ARG A 138 0.43 -11.56 7.44
N ARG A 139 0.39 -12.34 6.36
CA ARG A 139 -0.24 -13.67 6.27
C ARG A 139 0.76 -14.81 6.43
N ASN A 140 1.87 -14.57 7.13
CA ASN A 140 2.86 -15.61 7.33
C ASN A 140 2.28 -16.73 8.21
N VAL A 141 1.76 -17.76 7.54
CA VAL A 141 1.12 -18.92 8.17
C VAL A 141 2.12 -19.63 9.10
N LEU A 142 3.39 -19.76 8.71
CA LEU A 142 4.45 -20.33 9.52
C LEU A 142 4.52 -19.63 10.89
N LYS A 143 4.62 -18.29 10.89
CA LYS A 143 4.67 -17.47 12.10
C LYS A 143 3.40 -17.58 12.94
N THR A 144 2.23 -17.58 12.28
CA THR A 144 0.93 -17.65 12.96
C THR A 144 0.76 -19.01 13.65
N THR A 145 1.00 -20.11 12.94
CA THR A 145 0.88 -21.48 13.48
C THR A 145 1.88 -21.73 14.60
N ARG A 146 3.15 -21.28 14.42
CA ARG A 146 4.14 -21.36 15.50
C ARG A 146 3.68 -20.66 16.77
N LYS A 147 3.13 -19.44 16.65
CA LYS A 147 2.64 -18.66 17.81
C LYS A 147 1.43 -19.32 18.46
N GLN A 148 0.52 -19.92 17.69
CA GLN A 148 -0.60 -20.69 18.23
C GLN A 148 -0.13 -21.86 19.08
N LEU A 149 0.94 -22.53 18.66
CA LEU A 149 1.60 -23.60 19.43
C LEU A 149 2.50 -23.09 20.55
N ARG A 150 2.56 -21.78 20.78
CA ARG A 150 3.41 -21.10 21.79
C ARG A 150 4.90 -21.42 21.65
N LEU A 151 5.37 -21.80 20.47
CA LEU A 151 6.78 -22.06 20.19
C LEU A 151 7.53 -20.75 19.91
N THR A 152 8.73 -20.64 20.45
CA THR A 152 9.70 -19.63 20.02
C THR A 152 10.32 -20.01 18.67
N GLN A 153 10.93 -19.08 17.98
CA GLN A 153 11.67 -19.37 16.74
C GLN A 153 12.84 -20.35 16.97
N ARG A 154 13.48 -20.26 18.14
CA ARG A 154 14.58 -21.15 18.52
C ARG A 154 14.08 -22.58 18.76
N GLU A 155 12.97 -22.75 19.44
CA GLU A 155 12.34 -24.06 19.66
C GLU A 155 11.88 -24.69 18.34
N LEU A 156 11.27 -23.90 17.46
CA LEU A 156 10.90 -24.39 16.13
C LEU A 156 12.15 -24.83 15.34
N ALA A 157 13.25 -24.05 15.40
CA ALA A 157 14.51 -24.40 14.76
C ALA A 157 15.08 -25.73 15.30
N TYR A 158 15.10 -25.87 16.61
CA TYR A 158 15.60 -27.09 17.27
C TYR A 158 14.75 -28.31 16.90
N LEU A 159 13.44 -28.22 16.97
CA LEU A 159 12.52 -29.32 16.72
C LEU A 159 12.46 -29.72 15.24
N SER A 160 12.56 -28.75 14.33
CA SER A 160 12.49 -29.02 12.88
C SER A 160 13.83 -29.33 12.23
N GLY A 161 14.95 -29.03 12.90
CA GLY A 161 16.28 -29.11 12.30
C GLY A 161 16.55 -28.00 11.25
N VAL A 162 15.63 -27.06 11.07
CA VAL A 162 15.80 -25.91 10.16
C VAL A 162 16.53 -24.79 10.90
N SER A 163 17.53 -24.17 10.27
CA SER A 163 18.31 -23.14 10.94
C SER A 163 17.44 -21.96 11.39
N LEU A 164 17.76 -21.39 12.56
CA LEU A 164 17.07 -20.22 13.09
C LEU A 164 17.02 -19.06 12.08
N ARG A 165 18.13 -18.84 11.36
CA ARG A 165 18.23 -17.80 10.33
C ARG A 165 17.21 -18.01 9.20
N MET A 166 17.01 -19.25 8.77
CA MET A 166 16.05 -19.59 7.73
C MET A 166 14.61 -19.36 8.21
N ILE A 167 14.29 -19.77 9.45
CA ILE A 167 12.96 -19.53 10.03
C ILE A 167 12.70 -18.02 10.13
N GLN A 168 13.67 -17.24 10.59
CA GLN A 168 13.57 -15.79 10.65
C GLN A 168 13.32 -15.19 9.25
N ALA A 169 14.09 -15.60 8.26
CA ALA A 169 13.94 -15.14 6.88
C ALA A 169 12.55 -15.47 6.29
N TYR A 170 12.05 -16.68 6.54
CA TYR A 170 10.69 -17.06 6.13
C TYR A 170 9.62 -16.27 6.87
N GLU A 171 9.74 -16.07 8.17
CA GLU A 171 8.77 -15.31 8.96
C GLU A 171 8.80 -13.81 8.71
N GLN A 172 9.91 -13.26 8.27
CA GLN A 172 10.07 -11.86 7.88
C GLN A 172 9.64 -11.61 6.42
N GLY A 173 9.51 -12.71 5.63
CA GLY A 173 9.20 -12.65 4.21
C GLY A 173 10.39 -12.22 3.35
N ASP A 174 11.62 -12.30 3.89
CA ASP A 174 12.86 -12.04 3.16
C ASP A 174 13.20 -13.22 2.24
N GLN A 175 12.71 -14.40 2.58
CA GLN A 175 12.74 -15.58 1.73
C GLN A 175 11.32 -16.16 1.58
N ASP A 176 11.03 -16.59 0.36
CA ASP A 176 9.76 -17.21 0.02
C ASP A 176 9.78 -18.70 0.34
N ILE A 177 9.01 -19.12 1.34
CA ILE A 177 8.92 -20.53 1.76
C ILE A 177 8.41 -21.45 0.64
N ARG A 178 7.71 -20.92 -0.37
CA ARG A 178 7.27 -21.69 -1.55
C ARG A 178 8.44 -22.17 -2.42
N LYS A 179 9.59 -21.49 -2.30
CA LYS A 179 10.84 -21.82 -3.00
C LYS A 179 11.79 -22.64 -2.12
N ALA A 180 11.38 -23.00 -0.90
CA ALA A 180 12.17 -23.84 -0.02
C ALA A 180 12.24 -25.28 -0.55
N GLU A 181 13.31 -25.97 -0.19
CA GLU A 181 13.40 -27.41 -0.45
C GLU A 181 12.24 -28.15 0.21
N ALA A 182 11.69 -29.15 -0.47
CA ALA A 182 10.57 -29.94 0.03
C ALA A 182 10.86 -30.50 1.44
N GLN A 183 12.09 -30.93 1.68
CA GLN A 183 12.53 -31.44 2.99
C GLN A 183 12.35 -30.41 4.11
N THR A 184 12.67 -29.15 3.85
CA THR A 184 12.49 -28.03 4.80
C THR A 184 11.01 -27.83 5.12
N VAL A 185 10.15 -27.82 4.11
CA VAL A 185 8.70 -27.65 4.29
C VAL A 185 8.10 -28.83 5.08
N PHE A 186 8.49 -30.06 4.75
CA PHE A 186 8.03 -31.25 5.51
C PHE A 186 8.50 -31.25 6.96
N ALA A 187 9.75 -30.81 7.21
CA ALA A 187 10.27 -30.73 8.58
C ALA A 187 9.49 -29.72 9.43
N LEU A 188 9.19 -28.54 8.88
CA LEU A 188 8.39 -27.51 9.54
C LEU A 188 6.95 -27.96 9.75
N SER A 189 6.30 -28.54 8.73
CA SER A 189 4.91 -28.98 8.82
C SER A 189 4.70 -30.08 9.87
N ARG A 190 5.67 -31.01 9.99
CA ARG A 190 5.64 -32.06 11.01
C ARG A 190 5.66 -31.50 12.43
N VAL A 191 6.52 -30.53 12.71
CA VAL A 191 6.60 -29.88 14.03
C VAL A 191 5.35 -29.04 14.32
N LEU A 192 4.82 -28.38 13.30
CA LEU A 192 3.66 -27.52 13.43
C LEU A 192 2.31 -28.26 13.39
N GLY A 193 2.34 -29.59 13.14
CA GLY A 193 1.13 -30.41 13.10
C GLY A 193 0.14 -30.01 12.01
N CYS A 194 0.62 -29.53 10.88
CA CYS A 194 -0.20 -29.08 9.77
C CYS A 194 0.28 -29.65 8.42
N ASP A 195 -0.59 -29.64 7.42
CA ASP A 195 -0.21 -30.08 6.09
C ASP A 195 0.84 -29.13 5.46
N PRO A 196 1.82 -29.67 4.71
CA PRO A 196 2.83 -28.87 3.99
C PRO A 196 2.20 -27.77 3.13
N GLU A 197 1.07 -28.08 2.47
CA GLU A 197 0.32 -27.12 1.68
C GLU A 197 -0.17 -25.92 2.48
N THR A 198 -0.50 -26.11 3.75
CA THR A 198 -0.96 -25.04 4.65
C THR A 198 0.14 -24.00 4.86
N ILE A 199 1.40 -24.44 4.98
CA ILE A 199 2.56 -23.55 5.16
C ILE A 199 2.87 -22.81 3.86
N ILE A 200 2.75 -23.49 2.72
CA ILE A 200 3.02 -22.94 1.38
C ILE A 200 1.86 -22.05 0.90
N ARG A 201 0.66 -22.25 1.40
CA ARG A 201 -0.56 -21.57 0.98
C ARG A 201 -0.57 -20.11 1.45
N THR A 202 0.10 -19.24 0.74
CA THR A 202 -0.23 -17.81 0.77
C THR A 202 -1.56 -17.67 0.01
N ALA A 203 -2.62 -17.30 0.71
CA ALA A 203 -3.90 -17.08 0.05
C ALA A 203 -3.71 -16.09 -1.11
N LYS A 204 -3.95 -16.55 -2.34
CA LYS A 204 -4.11 -15.64 -3.48
C LYS A 204 -5.18 -14.61 -3.09
N PRO A 205 -4.96 -13.32 -3.32
CA PRO A 205 -6.07 -12.38 -3.31
C PRO A 205 -7.08 -12.82 -4.38
N LYS A 206 -8.33 -12.96 -3.97
CA LYS A 206 -9.46 -13.00 -4.91
C LYS A 206 -9.63 -11.63 -5.51
#